data_d8a766a257b5a104ef079a732b2457a6
#
_entry.id   d8a766a257b5a104ef079a732b2457a6
#
_cell.length_a   1.000
_cell.length_b   1.000
_cell.length_c   1.000
_cell.angle_alpha   90.00
_cell.angle_beta   90.00
_cell.angle_gamma   90.00
#
_symmetry.space_group_name_H-M   'P 1'
#
loop_
_entity.id
_entity.type
_entity.pdbx_description
1 polymer ?
#
loop_
_entity_poly.entity_id
_entity_poly.type
_entity_poly.pdbx_seq_one_letter_code
_entity_poly.pdbx_strand_id
1 'polypeptide(L)'
;HPFTAPVDVDEMREDPGHAISKAYDLVLNGSELGSGSVRIHDPAVQAQVFEILGISDEEAERRFGWFLEALRYGTPPHAGFAIGIDRLVSILRNVPNIREVIPFPKTQSGADPLTGSPSRVEDAQLRELGIEVRPDVKAEWAADEAAGG
;
A
#
# COMPACT_ATOMS: atom_id res chain seq x y z
N HIS A 1 3.61 4.02 -10.54
CA HIS A 1 3.14 4.47 -9.22
C HIS A 1 2.95 5.98 -9.23
N PRO A 2 1.85 6.54 -8.69
CA PRO A 2 1.48 7.95 -8.87
C PRO A 2 2.51 8.99 -8.39
N PHE A 3 3.45 8.60 -7.55
CA PHE A 3 4.48 9.50 -6.98
C PHE A 3 5.91 9.21 -7.46
N THR A 4 6.08 8.26 -8.38
CA THR A 4 7.38 7.90 -8.94
C THR A 4 7.68 8.74 -10.18
N ALA A 5 8.85 9.35 -10.22
CA ALA A 5 9.27 10.15 -11.37
C ALA A 5 9.46 9.27 -12.62
N PRO A 6 8.98 9.70 -13.80
CA PRO A 6 9.33 9.07 -15.06
C PRO A 6 10.79 9.36 -15.41
N VAL A 7 11.40 8.51 -16.24
CA VAL A 7 12.72 8.77 -16.79
C VAL A 7 12.67 9.97 -17.75
N ASP A 8 11.67 9.96 -18.62
CA ASP A 8 11.37 11.02 -19.57
C ASP A 8 9.92 11.45 -19.46
N VAL A 9 9.67 12.75 -19.31
CA VAL A 9 8.33 13.31 -19.13
C VAL A 9 7.60 13.39 -20.47
N ASP A 10 8.30 13.66 -21.54
CA ASP A 10 7.69 13.79 -22.87
C ASP A 10 7.30 12.41 -23.42
N GLU A 11 8.16 11.40 -23.26
CA GLU A 11 7.81 10.00 -23.56
C GLU A 11 6.59 9.54 -22.76
N MET A 12 6.52 9.88 -21.47
CA MET A 12 5.37 9.54 -20.64
C MET A 12 4.06 10.17 -21.15
N ARG A 13 4.12 11.38 -21.70
CA ARG A 13 2.93 12.03 -22.28
C ARG A 13 2.47 11.39 -23.59
N GLU A 14 3.43 11.05 -24.44
CA GLU A 14 3.16 10.49 -25.76
C GLU A 14 2.71 9.03 -25.69
N ASP A 15 3.37 8.23 -24.86
CA ASP A 15 3.08 6.80 -24.71
C ASP A 15 3.22 6.35 -23.24
N PRO A 16 2.23 6.66 -22.39
CA PRO A 16 2.29 6.34 -20.96
C PRO A 16 2.36 4.83 -20.67
N GLY A 17 1.90 3.99 -21.60
CA GLY A 17 1.93 2.54 -21.46
C GLY A 17 3.35 1.95 -21.55
N HIS A 18 4.27 2.62 -22.22
CA HIS A 18 5.67 2.22 -22.35
C HIS A 18 6.64 3.09 -21.57
N ALA A 19 6.17 4.13 -20.89
CA ALA A 19 7.00 5.03 -20.12
C ALA A 19 7.77 4.31 -19.01
N ILE A 20 9.07 4.57 -18.91
CA ILE A 20 9.93 3.97 -17.90
C ILE A 20 9.94 4.85 -16.64
N SER A 21 9.77 4.25 -15.50
CA SER A 21 9.83 4.91 -14.19
C SER A 21 11.24 4.85 -13.60
N LYS A 22 11.59 5.86 -12.78
CA LYS A 22 12.83 5.85 -11.96
C LYS A 22 12.60 5.06 -10.67
N ALA A 23 12.16 3.80 -10.82
CA ALA A 23 12.05 2.84 -9.73
C ALA A 23 13.22 1.86 -9.77
N TYR A 24 13.56 1.30 -8.62
CA TYR A 24 14.65 0.35 -8.48
C TYR A 24 14.42 -0.62 -7.34
N ASP A 25 14.88 -1.85 -7.52
CA ASP A 25 14.80 -2.91 -6.52
C ASP A 25 16.18 -3.43 -6.18
N LEU A 26 16.38 -3.79 -4.91
CA LEU A 26 17.53 -4.55 -4.45
C LEU A 26 17.15 -6.01 -4.37
N VAL A 27 17.76 -6.82 -5.21
CA VAL A 27 17.54 -8.27 -5.23
C VAL A 27 18.71 -8.98 -4.59
N LEU A 28 18.46 -9.85 -3.63
CA LEU A 28 19.44 -10.69 -2.97
C LEU A 28 18.98 -12.13 -2.97
N ASN A 29 19.83 -13.04 -3.47
CA ASN A 29 19.54 -14.47 -3.58
C ASN A 29 18.21 -14.80 -4.29
N GLY A 30 17.87 -14.03 -5.34
CA GLY A 30 16.63 -14.20 -6.10
C GLY A 30 15.37 -13.64 -5.43
N SER A 31 15.50 -12.96 -4.28
CA SER A 31 14.41 -12.32 -3.57
C SER A 31 14.59 -10.81 -3.53
N GLU A 32 13.52 -10.06 -3.77
CA GLU A 32 13.50 -8.62 -3.55
C GLU A 32 13.67 -8.32 -2.05
N LEU A 33 14.77 -7.73 -1.68
CA LEU A 33 15.07 -7.34 -0.31
C LEU A 33 14.54 -5.96 0.05
N GLY A 34 14.48 -5.09 -0.93
CA GLY A 34 13.98 -3.74 -0.77
C GLY A 34 13.76 -3.05 -2.09
N SER A 35 13.00 -1.99 -2.08
CA SER A 35 12.67 -1.20 -3.27
C SER A 35 12.62 0.29 -2.97
N GLY A 36 12.73 1.08 -4.03
CA GLY A 36 12.68 2.52 -3.93
C GLY A 36 12.39 3.20 -5.24
N SER A 37 12.31 4.51 -5.19
CA SER A 37 12.16 5.32 -6.39
C SER A 37 12.66 6.75 -6.20
N VAL A 38 13.05 7.38 -7.30
CA VAL A 38 13.14 8.84 -7.38
C VAL A 38 11.71 9.37 -7.42
N ARG A 39 11.40 10.33 -6.57
CA ARG A 39 10.06 10.90 -6.43
C ARG A 39 9.83 12.06 -7.38
N ILE A 40 8.55 12.26 -7.75
CA ILE A 40 8.15 13.48 -8.43
C ILE A 40 8.24 14.62 -7.42
N HIS A 41 8.93 15.70 -7.78
CA HIS A 41 9.09 16.92 -6.97
C HIS A 41 8.55 18.16 -7.67
N ASP A 42 8.29 18.07 -8.98
CA ASP A 42 7.70 19.14 -9.79
C ASP A 42 6.17 19.00 -9.76
N PRO A 43 5.43 20.03 -9.29
CA PRO A 43 3.97 20.01 -9.25
C PRO A 43 3.31 19.79 -10.62
N ALA A 44 3.92 20.32 -11.70
CA ALA A 44 3.35 20.18 -13.04
C ALA A 44 3.47 18.73 -13.54
N VAL A 45 4.59 18.07 -13.27
CA VAL A 45 4.76 16.63 -13.59
C VAL A 45 3.82 15.79 -12.74
N GLN A 46 3.60 16.13 -11.47
CA GLN A 46 2.67 15.41 -10.61
C GLN A 46 1.22 15.48 -11.12
N ALA A 47 0.79 16.66 -11.56
CA ALA A 47 -0.55 16.84 -12.12
C ALA A 47 -0.75 15.99 -13.39
N GLN A 48 0.23 15.95 -14.27
CA GLN A 48 0.18 15.14 -15.50
C GLN A 48 0.10 13.63 -15.20
N VAL A 49 0.87 13.15 -14.22
CA VAL A 49 0.80 11.74 -13.82
C VAL A 49 -0.57 11.40 -13.27
N PHE A 50 -1.20 12.29 -12.49
CA PHE A 50 -2.56 12.07 -12.02
C PHE A 50 -3.58 12.04 -13.15
N GLU A 51 -3.47 12.95 -14.12
CA GLU A 51 -4.32 12.97 -15.31
C GLU A 51 -4.23 11.66 -16.10
N ILE A 52 -3.01 11.18 -16.38
CA ILE A 52 -2.77 9.89 -17.06
C ILE A 52 -3.37 8.70 -16.30
N LEU A 53 -3.35 8.75 -14.97
CA LEU A 53 -3.94 7.73 -14.11
C LEU A 53 -5.47 7.85 -13.92
N GLY A 54 -6.10 8.86 -14.55
CA GLY A 54 -7.54 9.10 -14.45
C GLY A 54 -7.98 9.67 -13.10
N ILE A 55 -7.06 10.28 -12.34
CA ILE A 55 -7.36 10.97 -11.08
C ILE A 55 -7.68 12.42 -11.42
N SER A 56 -8.93 12.82 -11.23
CA SER A 56 -9.36 14.21 -11.47
C SER A 56 -8.73 15.19 -10.48
N ASP A 57 -8.68 16.47 -10.84
CA ASP A 57 -8.17 17.53 -9.95
C ASP A 57 -8.92 17.57 -8.62
N GLU A 58 -10.25 17.37 -8.63
CA GLU A 58 -11.06 17.33 -7.41
C GLU A 58 -10.70 16.12 -6.53
N GLU A 59 -10.48 14.97 -7.13
CA GLU A 59 -10.07 13.78 -6.40
C GLU A 59 -8.63 13.91 -5.88
N ALA A 60 -7.73 14.47 -6.69
CA ALA A 60 -6.36 14.76 -6.30
C ALA A 60 -6.32 15.71 -5.10
N GLU A 61 -7.07 16.79 -5.13
CA GLU A 61 -7.16 17.75 -4.03
C GLU A 61 -7.76 17.13 -2.77
N ARG A 62 -8.82 16.36 -2.90
CA ARG A 62 -9.47 15.69 -1.76
C ARG A 62 -8.58 14.67 -1.08
N ARG A 63 -7.79 13.90 -1.84
CA ARG A 63 -6.95 12.81 -1.32
C ARG A 63 -5.55 13.25 -0.95
N PHE A 64 -4.98 14.18 -1.69
CA PHE A 64 -3.57 14.55 -1.65
C PHE A 64 -3.33 16.06 -1.57
N GLY A 65 -4.36 16.89 -1.33
CA GLY A 65 -4.25 18.35 -1.33
C GLY A 65 -3.13 18.88 -0.45
N TRP A 66 -3.00 18.37 0.77
CA TRP A 66 -1.92 18.71 1.69
C TRP A 66 -0.52 18.39 1.11
N PHE A 67 -0.39 17.30 0.36
CA PHE A 67 0.86 16.89 -0.27
C PHE A 67 1.16 17.76 -1.50
N LEU A 68 0.15 18.03 -2.34
CA LEU A 68 0.29 18.91 -3.52
C LEU A 68 0.65 20.32 -3.10
N GLU A 69 0.08 20.82 -2.01
CA GLU A 69 0.46 22.11 -1.45
C GLU A 69 1.92 22.11 -1.01
N ALA A 70 2.37 21.06 -0.31
CA ALA A 70 3.77 20.95 0.12
C ALA A 70 4.76 21.01 -1.07
N LEU A 71 4.44 20.41 -2.22
CA LEU A 71 5.29 20.49 -3.42
C LEU A 71 5.50 21.95 -3.90
N ARG A 72 4.52 22.84 -3.69
CA ARG A 72 4.58 24.25 -4.12
C ARG A 72 5.57 25.10 -3.33
N TYR A 73 5.99 24.63 -2.14
CA TYR A 73 7.01 25.31 -1.33
C TYR A 73 8.44 25.09 -1.77
N GLY A 74 8.67 24.44 -2.92
CA GLY A 74 10.01 24.23 -3.48
C GLY A 74 10.65 22.94 -3.00
N THR A 75 9.93 21.86 -3.08
CA THR A 75 10.42 20.50 -2.75
C THR A 75 11.68 20.17 -3.57
N PRO A 76 12.81 19.81 -2.94
CA PRO A 76 14.01 19.43 -3.67
C PRO A 76 13.84 18.07 -4.36
N PRO A 77 14.64 17.76 -5.39
CA PRO A 77 14.77 16.40 -5.89
C PRO A 77 15.09 15.44 -4.75
N HIS A 78 14.33 14.38 -4.63
CA HIS A 78 14.49 13.40 -3.56
C HIS A 78 14.16 11.99 -4.04
N ALA A 79 14.70 11.02 -3.34
CA ALA A 79 14.48 9.60 -3.55
C ALA A 79 14.34 8.89 -2.21
N GLY A 80 13.81 7.69 -2.23
CA GLY A 80 13.70 6.87 -1.03
C GLY A 80 13.96 5.40 -1.34
N PHE A 81 14.34 4.67 -0.28
CA PHE A 81 14.56 3.25 -0.34
C PHE A 81 14.02 2.60 0.94
N ALA A 82 13.28 1.49 0.80
CA ALA A 82 12.74 0.72 1.91
C ALA A 82 13.29 -0.69 1.87
N ILE A 83 13.69 -1.21 3.03
CA ILE A 83 14.19 -2.57 3.19
C ILE A 83 13.14 -3.39 3.95
N GLY A 84 12.81 -4.57 3.44
CA GLY A 84 11.99 -5.56 4.13
C GLY A 84 12.76 -6.22 5.26
N ILE A 85 12.60 -5.74 6.49
CA ILE A 85 13.38 -6.21 7.65
C ILE A 85 13.16 -7.69 7.90
N ASP A 86 11.93 -8.19 7.86
CA ASP A 86 11.66 -9.63 8.06
C ASP A 86 12.37 -10.47 7.00
N ARG A 87 12.41 -10.01 5.76
CA ARG A 87 13.13 -10.69 4.69
C ARG A 87 14.65 -10.66 4.90
N LEU A 88 15.19 -9.52 5.32
CA LEU A 88 16.61 -9.41 5.69
C LEU A 88 16.96 -10.40 6.80
N VAL A 89 16.16 -10.45 7.86
CA VAL A 89 16.40 -11.37 8.98
C VAL A 89 16.29 -12.83 8.55
N SER A 90 15.31 -13.18 7.69
CA SER A 90 15.20 -14.56 7.17
C SER A 90 16.44 -14.99 6.36
N ILE A 91 16.97 -14.07 5.53
CA ILE A 91 18.19 -14.33 4.76
C ILE A 91 19.40 -14.49 5.69
N LEU A 92 19.59 -13.60 6.66
CA LEU A 92 20.69 -13.68 7.63
C LEU A 92 20.63 -14.95 8.49
N ARG A 93 19.43 -15.41 8.82
CA ARG A 93 19.19 -16.68 9.55
C ARG A 93 19.22 -17.91 8.66
N ASN A 94 19.32 -17.73 7.34
CA ASN A 94 19.26 -18.79 6.34
C ASN A 94 18.02 -19.70 6.51
N VAL A 95 16.85 -19.06 6.74
CA VAL A 95 15.55 -19.76 6.80
C VAL A 95 14.72 -19.44 5.56
N PRO A 96 13.99 -20.41 5.01
CA PRO A 96 13.31 -20.26 3.71
C PRO A 96 12.03 -19.43 3.79
N ASN A 97 11.47 -19.22 4.97
CA ASN A 97 10.18 -18.59 5.15
C ASN A 97 10.23 -17.49 6.22
N ILE A 98 9.76 -16.28 5.88
CA ILE A 98 9.68 -15.14 6.81
C ILE A 98 8.82 -15.44 8.05
N ARG A 99 7.89 -16.40 7.98
CA ARG A 99 7.08 -16.81 9.14
C ARG A 99 7.92 -17.36 10.30
N GLU A 100 9.14 -17.82 10.02
CA GLU A 100 10.06 -18.31 11.05
C GLU A 100 10.76 -17.18 11.82
N VAL A 101 10.68 -15.96 11.32
CA VAL A 101 11.31 -14.77 11.92
C VAL A 101 10.30 -13.70 12.38
N ILE A 102 9.05 -13.84 11.99
CA ILE A 102 7.95 -12.96 12.44
C ILE A 102 7.39 -13.49 13.76
N PRO A 103 7.31 -12.68 14.83
CA PRO A 103 6.81 -13.14 16.14
C PRO A 103 5.39 -13.68 16.13
N PHE A 104 4.52 -13.09 15.29
CA PHE A 104 3.10 -13.44 15.21
C PHE A 104 2.68 -13.65 13.74
N PRO A 105 3.12 -14.74 13.09
CA PRO A 105 2.83 -14.98 11.69
C PRO A 105 1.35 -15.30 11.49
N LYS A 106 0.75 -14.69 10.47
CA LYS A 106 -0.62 -15.00 10.07
C LYS A 106 -0.68 -16.30 9.28
N THR A 107 -1.84 -16.96 9.32
CA THR A 107 -2.14 -18.14 8.49
C THR A 107 -2.25 -17.73 7.01
N GLN A 108 -2.37 -18.72 6.12
CA GLN A 108 -2.58 -18.49 4.70
C GLN A 108 -3.92 -17.76 4.43
N SER A 109 -4.92 -17.95 5.28
CA SER A 109 -6.21 -17.23 5.23
C SER A 109 -6.17 -15.81 5.83
N GLY A 110 -4.99 -15.36 6.32
CA GLY A 110 -4.84 -14.05 6.95
C GLY A 110 -5.25 -14.01 8.42
N ALA A 111 -5.63 -15.12 9.01
CA ALA A 111 -5.98 -15.18 10.43
C ALA A 111 -4.72 -15.15 11.32
N ASP A 112 -4.84 -14.50 12.47
CA ASP A 112 -3.83 -14.51 13.52
C ASP A 112 -4.27 -15.48 14.63
N PRO A 113 -3.60 -16.64 14.77
CA PRO A 113 -3.97 -17.64 15.77
C PRO A 113 -3.79 -17.15 17.22
N LEU A 114 -2.91 -16.16 17.46
CA LEU A 114 -2.66 -15.66 18.80
C LEU A 114 -3.78 -14.73 19.27
N THR A 115 -4.21 -13.81 18.43
CA THR A 115 -5.23 -12.80 18.78
C THR A 115 -6.64 -13.22 18.40
N GLY A 116 -6.81 -14.29 17.62
CA GLY A 116 -8.06 -14.70 17.03
C GLY A 116 -8.59 -13.75 15.96
N SER A 117 -7.72 -12.88 15.40
CA SER A 117 -8.10 -11.96 14.33
C SER A 117 -8.18 -12.66 12.97
N PRO A 118 -9.05 -12.19 12.05
CA PRO A 118 -10.01 -11.11 12.22
C PRO A 118 -11.17 -11.50 13.15
N SER A 119 -11.59 -10.58 14.00
CA SER A 119 -12.74 -10.75 14.89
C SER A 119 -13.84 -9.72 14.56
N ARG A 120 -15.05 -10.00 14.99
CA ARG A 120 -16.16 -9.07 14.79
C ARG A 120 -15.99 -7.83 15.66
N VAL A 121 -16.42 -6.70 15.11
CA VAL A 121 -16.46 -5.42 15.83
C VAL A 121 -17.79 -5.34 16.59
N GLU A 122 -17.75 -4.85 17.81
CA GLU A 122 -18.94 -4.67 18.65
C GLU A 122 -19.93 -3.69 18.02
N ASP A 123 -21.23 -4.02 18.07
CA ASP A 123 -22.28 -3.18 17.49
C ASP A 123 -22.30 -1.77 18.08
N ALA A 124 -21.83 -1.58 19.31
CA ALA A 124 -21.71 -0.26 19.94
C ALA A 124 -20.68 0.63 19.23
N GLN A 125 -19.54 0.08 18.87
CA GLN A 125 -18.49 0.79 18.13
C GLN A 125 -18.93 1.13 16.72
N LEU A 126 -19.63 0.22 16.05
CA LEU A 126 -20.15 0.48 14.70
C LEU A 126 -21.17 1.62 14.71
N ARG A 127 -22.08 1.63 15.69
CA ARG A 127 -23.08 2.72 15.84
C ARG A 127 -22.45 4.07 16.11
N GLU A 128 -21.38 4.13 16.89
CA GLU A 128 -20.62 5.36 17.15
C GLU A 128 -20.07 5.98 15.86
N LEU A 129 -19.67 5.14 14.90
CA LEU A 129 -19.17 5.54 13.60
C LEU A 129 -20.27 5.77 12.54
N GLY A 130 -21.54 5.55 12.90
CA GLY A 130 -22.66 5.60 11.94
C GLY A 130 -22.64 4.47 10.91
N ILE A 131 -22.04 3.32 11.26
CA ILE A 131 -21.94 2.13 10.40
C ILE A 131 -22.88 1.06 10.92
N GLU A 132 -23.55 0.35 10.01
CA GLU A 132 -24.37 -0.80 10.32
C GLU A 132 -24.01 -1.99 9.42
N VAL A 133 -23.90 -3.17 10.02
CA VAL A 133 -23.75 -4.42 9.27
C VAL A 133 -25.10 -4.81 8.70
N ARG A 134 -25.13 -5.16 7.42
CA ARG A 134 -26.36 -5.58 6.73
C ARG A 134 -27.04 -6.76 7.45
N PRO A 135 -28.37 -6.79 7.53
CA PRO A 135 -29.11 -7.84 8.24
C PRO A 135 -28.86 -9.26 7.73
N ASP A 136 -28.65 -9.43 6.41
CA ASP A 136 -28.34 -10.72 5.79
C ASP A 136 -26.97 -11.25 6.27
N VAL A 137 -25.97 -10.39 6.38
CA VAL A 137 -24.63 -10.76 6.89
C VAL A 137 -24.70 -11.12 8.39
N LYS A 138 -25.49 -10.39 9.18
CA LYS A 138 -25.70 -10.73 10.60
C LYS A 138 -26.36 -12.10 10.76
N ALA A 139 -27.30 -12.45 9.88
CA ALA A 139 -27.95 -13.75 9.89
C ALA A 139 -27.01 -14.90 9.54
N GLU A 140 -26.13 -14.70 8.55
CA GLU A 140 -25.07 -15.66 8.21
C GLU A 140 -24.12 -15.89 9.40
N TRP A 141 -23.71 -14.84 10.08
CA TRP A 141 -22.85 -14.94 11.25
C TRP A 141 -23.48 -15.71 12.41
N ALA A 142 -24.78 -15.51 12.65
CA ALA A 142 -25.51 -16.23 13.68
C ALA A 142 -25.65 -17.73 13.35
N ALA A 143 -25.80 -18.06 12.06
CA ALA A 143 -25.84 -19.44 11.61
C ALA A 143 -24.48 -20.15 11.79
N ASP A 144 -23.37 -19.49 11.48
CA ASP A 144 -22.00 -20.02 11.63
C ASP A 144 -21.67 -20.28 13.10
N GLU A 145 -22.07 -19.38 14.02
CA GLU A 145 -21.90 -19.58 15.47
C GLU A 145 -22.68 -20.77 15.99
N ALA A 146 -23.89 -20.99 15.48
CA ALA A 146 -24.73 -22.12 15.88
C ALA A 146 -24.18 -23.47 15.34
N ALA A 147 -23.41 -23.45 14.23
CA ALA A 147 -22.86 -24.64 13.60
C ALA A 147 -21.47 -25.02 14.14
N GLY A 148 -20.75 -24.08 14.77
CA GLY A 148 -19.37 -24.25 15.24
C GLY A 148 -19.19 -24.43 16.74
N GLY A 149 -20.30 -24.59 17.51
CA GLY A 149 -20.33 -24.81 18.95
C GLY A 149 -20.29 -26.29 19.37
#